data_7e720c18c07ca3d15d4cbed139efff28
#
_entry.id   7e720c18c07ca3d15d4cbed139efff28
#
_cell.length_a   1.000
_cell.length_b   1.000
_cell.length_c   1.000
_cell.angle_alpha   90.00
_cell.angle_beta   90.00
_cell.angle_gamma   90.00
#
_symmetry.space_group_name_H-M   'P 1'
#
loop_
_entity.id
_entity.type
_entity.pdbx_description
1 polymer ?
#
loop_
_entity_poly.entity_id
_entity_poly.type
_entity_poly.pdbx_seq_one_letter_code
_entity_poly.pdbx_strand_id
1 'polypeptide(L)'
;GPWTTKRGLKVLIRPIRAADEPLVRQFHHYLSEETIYYRYFHLVNLDRQTAYDRLTRICFIDYDRVMSLVVEINNDQTEEPEIIAIGRLNKLHGVNVAEFDLLVRDDYQGQGIGTELLQRLVTIGKKEGLDGIEGEILSDNRAMQMIAAKVGFSLHKTADFVKVELEL
;
A
#
# COMPACT_ATOMS: atom_id res chain seq x y z
N GLY A 1 -12.17 -2.56 8.63
CA GLY A 1 -13.62 -2.40 8.65
C GLY A 1 -14.15 -1.61 7.47
N PRO A 2 -15.45 -1.41 7.38
CA PRO A 2 -16.07 -0.66 6.28
C PRO A 2 -15.67 0.82 6.30
N TRP A 3 -15.58 1.41 5.11
CA TRP A 3 -15.26 2.82 4.93
C TRP A 3 -15.89 3.32 3.63
N THR A 4 -16.14 4.61 3.56
CA THR A 4 -16.72 5.24 2.37
C THR A 4 -15.74 6.28 1.83
N THR A 5 -15.42 6.21 0.53
CA THR A 5 -14.51 7.15 -0.10
C THR A 5 -15.14 8.54 -0.24
N LYS A 6 -14.33 9.55 -0.61
CA LYS A 6 -14.81 10.91 -0.87
C LYS A 6 -15.86 10.96 -1.97
N ARG A 7 -15.83 10.02 -2.91
CA ARG A 7 -16.81 9.91 -4.01
C ARG A 7 -18.02 9.06 -3.67
N GLY A 8 -18.14 8.60 -2.42
CA GLY A 8 -19.28 7.81 -1.96
C GLY A 8 -19.19 6.31 -2.22
N LEU A 9 -18.03 5.81 -2.68
CA LEU A 9 -17.83 4.38 -2.89
C LEU A 9 -17.66 3.68 -1.53
N LYS A 10 -18.44 2.62 -1.32
CA LYS A 10 -18.33 1.80 -0.10
C LYS A 10 -17.28 0.72 -0.31
N VAL A 11 -16.32 0.66 0.60
CA VAL A 11 -15.21 -0.30 0.56
C VAL A 11 -15.08 -1.03 1.90
N LEU A 12 -14.44 -2.19 1.87
CA LEU A 12 -14.05 -2.92 3.07
C LEU A 12 -12.52 -2.97 3.12
N ILE A 13 -11.96 -2.46 4.21
CA ILE A 13 -10.51 -2.53 4.46
C ILE A 13 -10.28 -3.61 5.50
N ARG A 14 -9.52 -4.63 5.14
CA ARG A 14 -9.32 -5.82 5.97
C ARG A 14 -7.92 -6.41 5.78
N PRO A 15 -7.46 -7.24 6.73
CA PRO A 15 -6.21 -7.99 6.54
C PRO A 15 -6.27 -8.91 5.32
N ILE A 16 -5.12 -9.07 4.66
CA ILE A 16 -4.99 -10.01 3.53
C ILE A 16 -5.04 -11.46 4.04
N ARG A 17 -5.53 -12.36 3.20
CA ARG A 17 -5.59 -13.81 3.48
C ARG A 17 -5.07 -14.58 2.26
N ALA A 18 -4.65 -15.84 2.49
CA ALA A 18 -4.18 -16.70 1.42
C ALA A 18 -5.21 -16.87 0.29
N ALA A 19 -6.50 -16.91 0.64
CA ALA A 19 -7.60 -17.02 -0.33
C ALA A 19 -7.69 -15.81 -1.27
N ASP A 20 -7.00 -14.71 -0.99
CA ASP A 20 -7.00 -13.50 -1.83
C ASP A 20 -6.09 -13.61 -3.05
N GLU A 21 -5.30 -14.66 -3.20
CA GLU A 21 -4.34 -14.80 -4.30
C GLU A 21 -4.96 -14.51 -5.68
N PRO A 22 -6.12 -15.07 -6.06
CA PRO A 22 -6.72 -14.74 -7.36
C PRO A 22 -7.11 -13.27 -7.49
N LEU A 23 -7.58 -12.64 -6.41
CA LEU A 23 -7.95 -11.22 -6.42
C LEU A 23 -6.73 -10.32 -6.51
N VAL A 24 -5.61 -10.69 -5.88
CA VAL A 24 -4.33 -9.96 -5.98
C VAL A 24 -3.79 -10.06 -7.40
N ARG A 25 -3.92 -11.22 -8.03
CA ARG A 25 -3.54 -11.44 -9.45
C ARG A 25 -4.32 -10.51 -10.37
N GLN A 26 -5.64 -10.44 -10.20
CA GLN A 26 -6.50 -9.56 -10.97
C GLN A 26 -6.15 -8.08 -10.73
N PHE A 27 -5.93 -7.70 -9.48
CA PHE A 27 -5.51 -6.35 -9.09
C PHE A 27 -4.24 -5.92 -9.84
N HIS A 28 -3.24 -6.79 -9.90
CA HIS A 28 -1.98 -6.50 -10.58
C HIS A 28 -2.19 -6.20 -12.08
N HIS A 29 -3.11 -6.91 -12.74
CA HIS A 29 -3.40 -6.69 -14.16
C HIS A 29 -3.97 -5.30 -14.45
N TYR A 30 -4.60 -4.65 -13.49
CA TYR A 30 -5.16 -3.31 -13.64
C TYR A 30 -4.20 -2.19 -13.30
N LEU A 31 -2.99 -2.50 -12.83
CA LEU A 31 -1.99 -1.49 -12.51
C LEU A 31 -1.32 -0.97 -13.78
N SER A 32 -1.13 0.35 -13.87
CA SER A 32 -0.35 0.95 -14.95
C SER A 32 1.14 0.65 -14.77
N GLU A 33 1.91 0.77 -15.84
CA GLU A 33 3.36 0.64 -15.79
C GLU A 33 3.98 1.70 -14.87
N GLU A 34 3.42 2.92 -14.87
CA GLU A 34 3.85 4.00 -14.01
C GLU A 34 3.67 3.64 -12.52
N THR A 35 2.51 3.10 -12.14
CA THR A 35 2.23 2.68 -10.77
C THR A 35 3.20 1.57 -10.34
N ILE A 36 3.46 0.60 -11.19
CA ILE A 36 4.43 -0.46 -10.92
C ILE A 36 5.83 0.12 -10.76
N TYR A 37 6.22 1.04 -11.63
CA TYR A 37 7.51 1.71 -11.57
C TYR A 37 7.69 2.46 -10.24
N TYR A 38 6.71 3.24 -9.81
CA TYR A 38 6.77 3.98 -8.54
C TYR A 38 6.91 3.07 -7.33
N ARG A 39 6.33 1.89 -7.38
CA ARG A 39 6.39 0.94 -6.26
C ARG A 39 7.73 0.19 -6.20
N TYR A 40 8.32 -0.11 -7.36
CA TYR A 40 9.51 -0.95 -7.48
C TYR A 40 10.71 -0.19 -8.08
N PHE A 41 10.78 1.13 -7.88
CA PHE A 41 11.77 1.97 -8.55
C PHE A 41 13.23 1.56 -8.31
N HIS A 42 13.56 1.03 -7.16
CA HIS A 42 14.90 0.54 -6.85
C HIS A 42 15.20 -0.83 -7.47
N LEU A 43 14.22 -1.39 -8.17
CA LEU A 43 14.33 -2.67 -8.87
C LEU A 43 14.04 -2.46 -10.37
N VAL A 44 14.73 -1.48 -10.95
CA VAL A 44 14.46 -0.86 -12.27
C VAL A 44 14.32 -1.85 -13.43
N ASN A 45 14.95 -3.03 -13.34
CA ASN A 45 14.95 -4.04 -14.39
C ASN A 45 13.90 -5.13 -14.18
N LEU A 46 12.99 -4.96 -13.24
CA LEU A 46 11.91 -5.91 -13.03
C LEU A 46 10.90 -5.82 -14.15
N ASP A 47 10.60 -6.96 -14.77
CA ASP A 47 9.50 -7.04 -15.70
C ASP A 47 8.17 -7.16 -14.95
N ARG A 48 7.05 -7.08 -15.68
CA ARG A 48 5.71 -7.16 -15.10
C ARG A 48 5.46 -8.49 -14.37
N GLN A 49 6.01 -9.59 -14.89
CA GLN A 49 5.84 -10.91 -14.28
C GLN A 49 6.53 -10.99 -12.91
N THR A 50 7.74 -10.43 -12.80
CA THR A 50 8.48 -10.41 -11.54
C THR A 50 7.78 -9.54 -10.49
N ALA A 51 7.24 -8.40 -10.90
CA ALA A 51 6.44 -7.54 -10.02
C ALA A 51 5.18 -8.26 -9.54
N TYR A 52 4.51 -8.98 -10.44
CA TYR A 52 3.35 -9.80 -10.12
C TYR A 52 3.70 -10.89 -9.09
N ASP A 53 4.81 -11.60 -9.29
CA ASP A 53 5.25 -12.66 -8.37
C ASP A 53 5.50 -12.11 -6.97
N ARG A 54 6.05 -10.91 -6.86
CA ARG A 54 6.26 -10.25 -5.57
C ARG A 54 4.95 -9.89 -4.89
N LEU A 55 3.99 -9.35 -5.62
CA LEU A 55 2.65 -9.04 -5.09
C LEU A 55 1.93 -10.29 -4.60
N THR A 56 2.02 -11.37 -5.38
CA THR A 56 1.36 -12.63 -5.03
C THR A 56 1.93 -13.22 -3.74
N ARG A 57 3.23 -13.10 -3.50
CA ARG A 57 3.88 -13.58 -2.28
C ARG A 57 3.38 -12.90 -1.01
N ILE A 58 2.82 -11.70 -1.12
CA ILE A 58 2.24 -11.00 0.05
C ILE A 58 1.17 -11.85 0.73
N CYS A 59 0.43 -12.67 -0.02
CA CYS A 59 -0.62 -13.53 0.52
C CYS A 59 -0.10 -14.66 1.43
N PHE A 60 1.19 -14.97 1.37
CA PHE A 60 1.81 -16.14 2.03
C PHE A 60 2.92 -15.76 3.01
N ILE A 61 2.93 -14.51 3.48
CA ILE A 61 4.05 -13.98 4.26
C ILE A 61 3.91 -14.25 5.75
N ASP A 62 5.09 -14.24 6.39
CA ASP A 62 5.32 -14.29 7.83
C ASP A 62 4.58 -13.15 8.55
N TYR A 63 3.53 -13.49 9.26
CA TYR A 63 2.70 -12.54 9.99
C TYR A 63 3.44 -11.79 11.11
N ASP A 64 4.58 -12.29 11.56
CA ASP A 64 5.36 -11.62 12.61
C ASP A 64 6.12 -10.40 12.09
N ARG A 65 6.35 -10.31 10.77
CA ARG A 65 7.20 -9.28 10.17
C ARG A 65 6.49 -8.38 9.19
N VAL A 66 5.40 -8.84 8.60
CA VAL A 66 4.67 -8.11 7.57
C VAL A 66 3.19 -8.09 7.89
N MET A 67 2.62 -6.90 7.92
CA MET A 67 1.18 -6.69 8.09
C MET A 67 0.65 -6.09 6.80
N SER A 68 -0.34 -6.74 6.19
CA SER A 68 -0.92 -6.32 4.91
C SER A 68 -2.42 -6.12 5.02
N LEU A 69 -2.89 -5.00 4.48
CA LEU A 69 -4.30 -4.68 4.36
C LEU A 69 -4.69 -4.62 2.89
N VAL A 70 -5.86 -5.10 2.56
CA VAL A 70 -6.45 -4.95 1.23
C VAL A 70 -7.70 -4.11 1.33
N VAL A 71 -8.00 -3.39 0.24
CA VAL A 71 -9.26 -2.65 0.08
C VAL A 71 -10.09 -3.40 -0.94
N GLU A 72 -11.25 -3.90 -0.49
CA GLU A 72 -12.16 -4.72 -1.27
C GLU A 72 -13.41 -3.93 -1.61
N ILE A 73 -13.88 -4.09 -2.84
CA ILE A 73 -15.20 -3.60 -3.28
C ILE A 73 -15.99 -4.77 -3.84
N ASN A 74 -17.32 -4.61 -3.87
CA ASN A 74 -18.18 -5.48 -4.65
C ASN A 74 -18.45 -4.80 -5.99
N ASN A 75 -18.13 -5.49 -7.08
CA ASN A 75 -18.45 -5.01 -8.41
C ASN A 75 -19.95 -5.21 -8.65
N ASP A 76 -20.71 -4.11 -8.81
CA ASP A 76 -22.16 -4.15 -8.98
C ASP A 76 -22.60 -4.88 -10.25
N GLN A 77 -21.74 -4.95 -11.26
CA GLN A 77 -22.07 -5.61 -12.54
C GLN A 77 -21.86 -7.12 -12.48
N THR A 78 -20.82 -7.58 -11.77
CA THR A 78 -20.48 -9.01 -11.68
C THR A 78 -20.91 -9.63 -10.36
N GLU A 79 -21.27 -8.82 -9.38
CA GLU A 79 -21.57 -9.20 -7.98
C GLU A 79 -20.41 -9.93 -7.30
N GLU A 80 -19.19 -9.79 -7.85
CA GLU A 80 -17.99 -10.41 -7.31
C GLU A 80 -17.09 -9.39 -6.62
N PRO A 81 -16.32 -9.82 -5.58
CA PRO A 81 -15.39 -8.92 -4.92
C PRO A 81 -14.18 -8.63 -5.80
N GLU A 82 -13.65 -7.42 -5.68
CA GLU A 82 -12.40 -7.02 -6.32
C GLU A 82 -11.52 -6.30 -5.28
N ILE A 83 -10.20 -6.49 -5.38
CA ILE A 83 -9.24 -5.71 -4.60
C ILE A 83 -8.82 -4.51 -5.44
N ILE A 84 -8.88 -3.32 -4.85
CA ILE A 84 -8.55 -2.06 -5.53
C ILE A 84 -7.34 -1.36 -4.92
N ALA A 85 -6.86 -1.80 -3.77
CA ALA A 85 -5.67 -1.26 -3.14
C ALA A 85 -5.07 -2.27 -2.17
N ILE A 86 -3.76 -2.17 -1.98
CA ILE A 86 -3.01 -2.99 -1.01
C ILE A 86 -2.03 -2.06 -0.29
N GLY A 87 -2.01 -2.16 1.03
CA GLY A 87 -1.02 -1.47 1.87
C GLY A 87 -0.37 -2.45 2.81
N ARG A 88 0.91 -2.25 3.11
CA ARG A 88 1.62 -3.12 4.05
C ARG A 88 2.64 -2.37 4.88
N LEU A 89 2.91 -2.94 6.06
CA LEU A 89 4.04 -2.58 6.90
C LEU A 89 5.01 -3.76 6.93
N ASN A 90 6.26 -3.50 6.59
CA ASN A 90 7.32 -4.48 6.60
C ASN A 90 8.32 -4.11 7.70
N LYS A 91 8.36 -4.90 8.77
CA LYS A 91 9.23 -4.62 9.91
C LYS A 91 10.70 -4.80 9.52
N LEU A 92 11.50 -3.79 9.80
CA LEU A 92 12.92 -3.80 9.49
C LEU A 92 13.70 -4.65 10.49
N HIS A 93 14.85 -5.17 10.04
CA HIS A 93 15.73 -5.95 10.91
C HIS A 93 16.53 -5.06 11.84
N GLY A 94 16.66 -5.46 13.08
CA GLY A 94 17.54 -4.81 14.06
C GLY A 94 17.02 -3.50 14.66
N VAL A 95 15.86 -3.02 14.21
CA VAL A 95 15.23 -1.80 14.73
C VAL A 95 13.72 -2.01 14.86
N ASN A 96 13.09 -1.28 15.76
CA ASN A 96 11.65 -1.40 15.98
C ASN A 96 10.88 -0.40 15.10
N VAL A 97 11.16 -0.44 13.80
CA VAL A 97 10.59 0.45 12.78
C VAL A 97 10.11 -0.41 11.61
N ALA A 98 9.04 -0.01 10.97
CA ALA A 98 8.53 -0.66 9.77
C ALA A 98 8.58 0.30 8.58
N GLU A 99 8.75 -0.28 7.39
CA GLU A 99 8.64 0.43 6.13
C GLU A 99 7.26 0.16 5.53
N PHE A 100 6.58 1.22 5.05
CA PHE A 100 5.26 1.05 4.45
C PHE A 100 5.34 1.01 2.92
N ASP A 101 4.36 0.33 2.34
CA ASP A 101 4.10 0.30 0.91
C ASP A 101 2.63 0.50 0.65
N LEU A 102 2.30 1.24 -0.40
CA LEU A 102 0.92 1.44 -0.84
C LEU A 102 0.83 1.29 -2.34
N LEU A 103 -0.19 0.57 -2.80
CA LEU A 103 -0.58 0.50 -4.20
C LEU A 103 -2.08 0.72 -4.29
N VAL A 104 -2.50 1.67 -5.12
CA VAL A 104 -3.91 1.93 -5.40
C VAL A 104 -4.11 1.79 -6.90
N ARG A 105 -5.12 1.01 -7.30
CA ARG A 105 -5.48 0.83 -8.70
C ARG A 105 -5.78 2.20 -9.32
N ASP A 106 -5.26 2.45 -10.52
CA ASP A 106 -5.24 3.78 -11.14
C ASP A 106 -6.62 4.43 -11.24
N ASP A 107 -7.63 3.64 -11.59
CA ASP A 107 -9.01 4.12 -11.74
C ASP A 107 -9.70 4.45 -10.41
N TYR A 108 -9.08 4.11 -9.28
CA TYR A 108 -9.58 4.42 -7.94
C TYR A 108 -8.73 5.44 -7.19
N GLN A 109 -7.73 5.99 -7.82
CA GLN A 109 -6.89 7.04 -7.22
C GLN A 109 -7.66 8.37 -7.10
N GLY A 110 -7.20 9.24 -6.22
CA GLY A 110 -7.76 10.59 -6.07
C GLY A 110 -9.06 10.67 -5.26
N GLN A 111 -9.41 9.64 -4.50
CA GLN A 111 -10.62 9.66 -3.66
C GLN A 111 -10.36 9.33 -2.18
N GLY A 112 -9.10 9.41 -1.75
CA GLY A 112 -8.72 9.29 -0.34
C GLY A 112 -8.41 7.88 0.13
N ILE A 113 -8.44 6.88 -0.74
CA ILE A 113 -8.16 5.47 -0.36
C ILE A 113 -6.74 5.32 0.19
N GLY A 114 -5.75 5.88 -0.49
CA GLY A 114 -4.35 5.79 -0.06
C GLY A 114 -4.14 6.42 1.31
N THR A 115 -4.73 7.58 1.56
CA THR A 115 -4.63 8.28 2.84
C THR A 115 -5.26 7.45 3.96
N GLU A 116 -6.48 6.93 3.75
CA GLU A 116 -7.16 6.11 4.75
C GLU A 116 -6.39 4.81 5.03
N LEU A 117 -5.88 4.18 3.98
CA LEU A 117 -5.10 2.95 4.10
C LEU A 117 -3.83 3.20 4.94
N LEU A 118 -3.10 4.28 4.65
CA LEU A 118 -1.90 4.63 5.42
C LEU A 118 -2.23 4.94 6.88
N GLN A 119 -3.31 5.66 7.15
CA GLN A 119 -3.76 5.94 8.51
C GLN A 119 -4.05 4.65 9.29
N ARG A 120 -4.68 3.67 8.64
CA ARG A 120 -4.95 2.37 9.27
C ARG A 120 -3.66 1.59 9.55
N LEU A 121 -2.69 1.66 8.65
CA LEU A 121 -1.37 1.06 8.88
C LEU A 121 -0.67 1.73 10.07
N VAL A 122 -0.76 3.05 10.21
CA VAL A 122 -0.22 3.78 11.36
C VAL A 122 -0.88 3.31 12.65
N THR A 123 -2.19 3.14 12.66
CA THR A 123 -2.93 2.63 13.82
C THR A 123 -2.45 1.24 14.21
N ILE A 124 -2.24 0.36 13.23
CA ILE A 124 -1.70 -0.98 13.46
C ILE A 124 -0.29 -0.90 14.05
N GLY A 125 0.57 -0.04 13.50
CA GLY A 125 1.92 0.16 14.01
C GLY A 125 1.94 0.59 15.47
N LYS A 126 1.06 1.48 15.85
CA LYS A 126 0.92 1.91 17.25
C LYS A 126 0.49 0.75 18.15
N LYS A 127 -0.48 -0.04 17.72
CA LYS A 127 -0.95 -1.22 18.49
C LYS A 127 0.13 -2.27 18.65
N GLU A 128 0.98 -2.44 17.67
CA GLU A 128 2.10 -3.38 17.69
C GLU A 128 3.30 -2.85 18.48
N GLY A 129 3.25 -1.61 18.95
CA GLY A 129 4.32 -1.01 19.73
C GLY A 129 5.54 -0.60 18.91
N LEU A 130 5.37 -0.32 17.62
CA LEU A 130 6.47 0.18 16.78
C LEU A 130 6.91 1.58 17.23
N ASP A 131 8.20 1.87 17.11
CA ASP A 131 8.76 3.19 17.41
C ASP A 131 8.52 4.17 16.25
N GLY A 132 8.41 3.67 15.04
CA GLY A 132 8.21 4.53 13.88
C GLY A 132 7.84 3.76 12.64
N ILE A 133 7.43 4.52 11.62
CA ILE A 133 7.15 4.02 10.27
C ILE A 133 7.88 4.93 9.29
N GLU A 134 8.49 4.33 8.27
CA GLU A 134 9.20 5.09 7.25
C GLU A 134 8.90 4.57 5.84
N GLY A 135 9.31 5.33 4.84
CA GLY A 135 9.17 4.93 3.45
C GLY A 135 10.07 5.75 2.54
N GLU A 136 10.26 5.27 1.33
CA GLU A 136 10.96 5.97 0.28
C GLU A 136 10.02 6.17 -0.91
N ILE A 137 9.94 7.40 -1.40
CA ILE A 137 9.03 7.79 -2.47
C ILE A 137 9.85 8.46 -3.56
N LEU A 138 9.64 8.07 -4.83
CA LEU A 138 10.30 8.75 -5.94
C LEU A 138 9.95 10.24 -5.94
N SER A 139 10.94 11.09 -6.30
CA SER A 139 10.79 12.55 -6.25
C SER A 139 9.65 13.07 -7.13
N ASP A 140 9.34 12.38 -8.21
CA ASP A 140 8.25 12.76 -9.12
C ASP A 140 6.89 12.16 -8.76
N ASN A 141 6.84 11.27 -7.76
CA ASN A 141 5.58 10.73 -7.24
C ASN A 141 4.99 11.67 -6.18
N ARG A 142 4.43 12.76 -6.64
CA ARG A 142 3.89 13.81 -5.76
C ARG A 142 2.63 13.38 -5.02
N ALA A 143 1.81 12.55 -5.63
CA ALA A 143 0.58 12.05 -5.01
C ALA A 143 0.89 11.29 -3.71
N MET A 144 1.87 10.40 -3.72
CA MET A 144 2.27 9.65 -2.54
C MET A 144 2.91 10.55 -1.47
N GLN A 145 3.69 11.56 -1.88
CA GLN A 145 4.26 12.55 -0.95
C GLN A 145 3.16 13.31 -0.22
N MET A 146 2.10 13.69 -0.93
CA MET A 146 0.94 14.36 -0.34
C MET A 146 0.21 13.47 0.66
N ILE A 147 0.04 12.20 0.34
CA ILE A 147 -0.57 11.21 1.25
C ILE A 147 0.22 11.11 2.54
N ALA A 148 1.54 10.96 2.43
CA ALA A 148 2.42 10.87 3.61
C ALA A 148 2.35 12.14 4.45
N ALA A 149 2.39 13.32 3.81
CA ALA A 149 2.29 14.59 4.51
C ALA A 149 0.96 14.75 5.25
N LYS A 150 -0.15 14.36 4.63
CA LYS A 150 -1.48 14.43 5.26
C LYS A 150 -1.58 13.55 6.50
N VAL A 151 -0.93 12.41 6.50
CA VAL A 151 -0.96 11.47 7.63
C VAL A 151 -0.03 11.94 8.76
N GLY A 152 0.89 12.85 8.48
CA GLY A 152 1.76 13.45 9.48
C GLY A 152 3.23 13.07 9.36
N PHE A 153 3.62 12.42 8.29
CA PHE A 153 5.02 12.07 8.05
C PHE A 153 5.84 13.32 7.75
N SER A 154 7.08 13.36 8.24
CA SER A 154 8.06 14.34 7.81
C SER A 154 8.71 13.90 6.50
N LEU A 155 9.01 14.86 5.63
CA LEU A 155 9.57 14.60 4.30
C LEU A 155 10.98 15.14 4.21
N HIS A 156 11.93 14.31 3.77
CA HIS A 156 13.33 14.67 3.57
C HIS A 156 13.73 14.37 2.13
N LYS A 157 13.91 15.42 1.33
CA LYS A 157 14.25 15.29 -0.08
C LYS A 157 15.72 14.95 -0.26
N THR A 158 15.99 13.95 -1.11
CA THR A 158 17.31 13.64 -1.63
C THR A 158 17.31 13.88 -3.15
N ALA A 159 18.41 13.57 -3.84
CA ALA A 159 18.52 13.82 -5.29
C ALA A 159 17.45 13.08 -6.09
N ASP A 160 17.19 11.80 -5.77
CA ASP A 160 16.34 10.91 -6.58
C ASP A 160 15.05 10.50 -5.89
N PHE A 161 14.94 10.65 -4.57
CA PHE A 161 13.76 10.23 -3.83
C PHE A 161 13.51 11.11 -2.59
N VAL A 162 12.36 10.91 -1.99
CA VAL A 162 11.95 11.57 -0.74
C VAL A 162 11.82 10.49 0.31
N LYS A 163 12.57 10.62 1.40
CA LYS A 163 12.43 9.76 2.57
C LYS A 163 11.34 10.34 3.47
N VAL A 164 10.40 9.53 3.90
CA VAL A 164 9.32 9.94 4.79
C VAL A 164 9.38 9.14 6.08
N GLU A 165 9.16 9.81 7.21
CA GLU A 165 9.26 9.20 8.53
C GLU A 165 8.16 9.71 9.44
N LEU A 166 7.65 8.81 10.29
CA LEU A 166 6.69 9.14 11.34
C LEU A 166 7.11 8.45 12.64
N GLU A 167 7.32 9.22 13.67
CA GLU A 167 7.52 8.72 15.03
C GLU A 167 6.17 8.35 15.65
N LEU A 168 6.07 7.17 16.26
CA LEU A 168 4.83 6.69 16.86
C LEU A 168 4.79 6.83 18.38
#